data_41c26f345fe1693db6cb1cd3f8c49388
#
_entry.id   41c26f345fe1693db6cb1cd3f8c49388
#
_cell.length_a   1.000
_cell.length_b   1.000
_cell.length_c   1.000
_cell.angle_alpha   90.00
_cell.angle_beta   90.00
_cell.angle_gamma   90.00
#
_symmetry.space_group_name_H-M   'P 1'
#
loop_
_entity.id
_entity.type
_entity.pdbx_description
1 polymer ?
#
loop_
_entity_poly.entity_id
_entity_poly.type
_entity_poly.pdbx_seq_one_letter_code
_entity_poly.pdbx_strand_id
1 'polypeptide(L)'
;MRGESERGEFPIPRKTINDMKMDFLFSDDFYGMNAPELKHTCMHMLCLEGEGSFVFNEHCYHIVKNDLVVMPFPHRASNLAAHPEMTVEWFAADYKFLQNLLPSNNYSIGGSISLNSNPVIPLSEEHAARILDDFHRLRDRMNERELLFYREMMGSLCLTMMYDIFESHSQRDTTSEHSDRTGYIVKSLLELLSTGVSSTERSVNYYAESLNVSPKYLSATIKRLTGHSVTSFIDRATVPILKNLLEDERLSLTQIAERMNFASLSYFSRYCTKHLGMSPSDYRRSHQPKIK
;
A
#
# COMPACT_ATOMS: atom_id res chain seq x y z
N MET A 1 -51.93 24.41 -4.30
CA MET A 1 -51.41 23.09 -4.64
C MET A 1 -49.93 23.21 -4.69
N ARG A 2 -49.26 22.64 -3.71
CA ARG A 2 -47.79 22.72 -3.51
C ARG A 2 -47.19 21.49 -4.18
N GLY A 3 -46.26 21.69 -5.11
CA GLY A 3 -45.47 20.61 -5.72
C GLY A 3 -44.36 20.17 -4.77
N GLU A 4 -44.39 18.93 -4.38
CA GLU A 4 -43.35 18.26 -3.64
C GLU A 4 -42.16 17.98 -4.58
N SER A 5 -41.01 18.50 -4.22
CA SER A 5 -39.73 18.24 -4.88
C SER A 5 -39.22 16.89 -4.37
N GLU A 6 -39.28 15.87 -5.21
CA GLU A 6 -38.59 14.60 -5.00
C GLU A 6 -37.05 14.82 -5.05
N ARG A 7 -36.44 14.69 -3.90
CA ARG A 7 -34.97 14.59 -3.80
C ARG A 7 -34.55 13.20 -4.24
N GLY A 8 -33.90 13.13 -5.38
CA GLY A 8 -33.30 11.91 -5.86
C GLY A 8 -32.19 11.43 -4.92
N GLU A 9 -32.44 10.33 -4.25
CA GLU A 9 -31.41 9.58 -3.52
C GLU A 9 -30.44 8.93 -4.53
N PHE A 10 -29.19 9.33 -4.48
CA PHE A 10 -28.11 8.61 -5.18
C PHE A 10 -27.82 7.32 -4.41
N PRO A 11 -28.02 6.14 -4.97
CA PRO A 11 -27.63 4.91 -4.32
C PRO A 11 -26.12 4.70 -4.46
N ILE A 12 -25.36 5.09 -3.45
CA ILE A 12 -23.99 4.64 -3.28
C ILE A 12 -24.05 3.15 -2.91
N PRO A 13 -23.35 2.25 -3.62
CA PRO A 13 -23.35 0.83 -3.27
C PRO A 13 -22.69 0.61 -1.92
N ARG A 14 -23.51 0.39 -0.88
CA ARG A 14 -23.11 0.23 0.53
C ARG A 14 -22.49 -1.15 0.87
N LYS A 15 -22.12 -2.00 -0.09
CA LYS A 15 -21.92 -3.42 0.20
C LYS A 15 -20.48 -3.97 0.19
N THR A 16 -19.42 -3.17 -0.01
CA THR A 16 -18.06 -3.73 -0.13
C THR A 16 -17.06 -3.23 0.92
N ILE A 17 -17.41 -2.28 1.76
CA ILE A 17 -16.46 -1.62 2.68
C ILE A 17 -16.77 -1.88 4.17
N ASN A 18 -17.96 -2.36 4.50
CA ASN A 18 -18.46 -2.39 5.89
C ASN A 18 -18.00 -3.57 6.76
N ASP A 19 -17.27 -4.57 6.22
CA ASP A 19 -16.91 -5.79 6.98
C ASP A 19 -15.43 -5.84 7.44
N MET A 20 -14.64 -4.79 7.21
CA MET A 20 -13.26 -4.77 7.73
C MET A 20 -13.22 -4.08 9.09
N LYS A 21 -12.90 -4.86 10.12
CA LYS A 21 -12.62 -4.35 11.47
C LYS A 21 -11.51 -3.30 11.37
N MET A 22 -11.86 -2.03 11.60
CA MET A 22 -10.89 -0.94 11.72
C MET A 22 -10.50 -0.81 13.19
N ASP A 23 -9.52 -1.57 13.61
CA ASP A 23 -8.96 -1.42 14.94
C ASP A 23 -7.68 -0.59 14.83
N PHE A 24 -7.68 0.59 15.45
CA PHE A 24 -6.50 1.41 15.66
C PHE A 24 -5.98 1.12 17.06
N LEU A 25 -4.69 0.88 17.16
CA LEU A 25 -4.01 0.63 18.42
C LEU A 25 -2.93 1.69 18.62
N PHE A 26 -2.82 2.22 19.82
CA PHE A 26 -1.80 3.19 20.21
C PHE A 26 -1.15 2.73 21.51
N SER A 27 0.15 2.91 21.64
CA SER A 27 0.90 2.64 22.85
C SER A 27 2.23 3.39 22.87
N ASP A 28 2.80 3.49 24.03
CA ASP A 28 4.15 3.97 24.33
C ASP A 28 5.09 2.83 24.81
N ASP A 29 4.61 1.60 24.81
CA ASP A 29 5.38 0.43 25.20
C ASP A 29 6.19 -0.13 24.02
N PHE A 30 7.52 0.06 24.05
CA PHE A 30 8.43 -0.48 23.06
C PHE A 30 8.37 -2.01 22.98
N TYR A 31 8.26 -2.69 24.11
CA TYR A 31 8.23 -4.15 24.15
C TYR A 31 6.90 -4.74 23.69
N GLY A 32 5.83 -3.94 23.70
CA GLY A 32 4.54 -4.31 23.13
C GLY A 32 4.52 -4.36 21.60
N MET A 33 5.55 -3.86 20.92
CA MET A 33 5.58 -3.77 19.45
C MET A 33 5.51 -5.12 18.72
N ASN A 34 5.86 -6.24 19.36
CA ASN A 34 5.80 -7.56 18.75
C ASN A 34 4.65 -8.44 19.28
N ALA A 35 3.67 -7.84 19.93
CA ALA A 35 2.52 -8.56 20.47
C ALA A 35 1.78 -9.37 19.40
N PRO A 36 1.25 -10.58 19.73
CA PRO A 36 0.55 -11.44 18.79
C PRO A 36 -0.66 -10.78 18.13
N GLU A 37 -1.31 -9.85 18.81
CA GLU A 37 -2.46 -9.08 18.34
C GLU A 37 -2.14 -8.22 17.12
N LEU A 38 -0.88 -7.87 16.94
CA LEU A 38 -0.39 -7.04 15.83
C LEU A 38 -0.13 -7.86 14.54
N LYS A 39 -0.50 -9.14 14.49
CA LYS A 39 -0.21 -10.06 13.39
C LYS A 39 -0.69 -9.60 12.01
N HIS A 40 -1.77 -8.82 11.96
CA HIS A 40 -2.36 -8.37 10.69
C HIS A 40 -2.27 -6.85 10.52
N THR A 41 -1.44 -6.19 11.31
CA THR A 41 -1.30 -4.73 11.30
C THR A 41 -0.03 -4.27 10.60
N CYS A 42 0.02 -2.98 10.29
CA CYS A 42 1.24 -2.23 10.05
C CYS A 42 1.40 -1.23 11.20
N MET A 43 2.57 -1.24 11.82
CA MET A 43 2.91 -0.35 12.91
C MET A 43 3.78 0.81 12.40
N HIS A 44 3.54 1.97 12.95
CA HIS A 44 4.32 3.18 12.78
C HIS A 44 4.77 3.62 14.19
N MET A 45 6.06 3.60 14.48
CA MET A 45 6.62 3.92 15.79
C MET A 45 7.65 5.02 15.66
N LEU A 46 7.49 6.07 16.43
CA LEU A 46 8.46 7.17 16.53
C LEU A 46 9.25 7.04 17.84
N CYS A 47 10.58 7.07 17.73
CA CYS A 47 11.47 7.18 18.89
C CYS A 47 11.55 8.66 19.30
N LEU A 48 11.05 8.97 20.50
CA LEU A 48 11.00 10.34 21.02
C LEU A 48 12.29 10.72 21.76
N GLU A 49 12.83 9.76 22.53
CA GLU A 49 14.09 9.95 23.28
C GLU A 49 14.81 8.61 23.44
N GLY A 50 16.13 8.67 23.65
CA GLY A 50 16.98 7.51 23.91
C GLY A 50 17.26 6.69 22.66
N GLU A 51 17.56 5.41 22.87
CA GLU A 51 17.95 4.46 21.83
C GLU A 51 17.49 3.04 22.12
N GLY A 52 17.33 2.23 21.07
CA GLY A 52 16.97 0.83 21.18
C GLY A 52 17.35 0.03 19.95
N SER A 53 17.08 -1.25 19.99
CA SER A 53 17.32 -2.15 18.85
C SER A 53 16.29 -3.27 18.78
N PHE A 54 16.14 -3.82 17.58
CA PHE A 54 15.29 -4.98 17.33
C PHE A 54 15.82 -5.76 16.12
N VAL A 55 15.46 -7.03 16.01
CA VAL A 55 15.71 -7.86 14.83
C VAL A 55 14.44 -8.00 14.02
N PHE A 56 14.50 -7.71 12.73
CA PHE A 56 13.41 -7.88 11.78
C PHE A 56 13.95 -8.40 10.44
N ASN A 57 13.31 -9.43 9.86
CA ASN A 57 13.77 -10.06 8.63
C ASN A 57 15.26 -10.48 8.68
N GLU A 58 15.70 -11.05 9.81
CA GLU A 58 17.08 -11.51 10.05
C GLU A 58 18.15 -10.39 10.17
N HIS A 59 17.75 -9.12 10.13
CA HIS A 59 18.63 -7.96 10.28
C HIS A 59 18.39 -7.29 11.63
N CYS A 60 19.49 -6.87 12.28
CA CYS A 60 19.42 -6.05 13.48
C CYS A 60 19.35 -4.58 13.09
N TYR A 61 18.37 -3.87 13.62
CA TYR A 61 18.16 -2.44 13.44
C TYR A 61 18.41 -1.73 14.76
N HIS A 62 19.14 -0.65 14.68
CA HIS A 62 19.34 0.29 15.79
C HIS A 62 18.50 1.53 15.52
N ILE A 63 17.84 2.03 16.56
CA ILE A 63 16.97 3.22 16.47
C ILE A 63 17.37 4.22 17.54
N VAL A 64 17.33 5.47 17.18
CA VAL A 64 17.64 6.61 18.04
C VAL A 64 16.54 7.66 17.95
N LYS A 65 16.64 8.71 18.76
CA LYS A 65 15.69 9.84 18.72
C LYS A 65 15.42 10.31 17.29
N ASN A 66 14.15 10.58 17.00
CA ASN A 66 13.60 10.99 15.71
C ASN A 66 13.62 9.89 14.61
N ASP A 67 13.97 8.65 14.94
CA ASP A 67 13.76 7.56 14.01
C ASP A 67 12.31 7.12 14.00
N LEU A 68 11.73 7.05 12.80
CA LEU A 68 10.42 6.45 12.56
C LEU A 68 10.61 5.01 12.08
N VAL A 69 9.96 4.07 12.75
CA VAL A 69 9.92 2.66 12.33
C VAL A 69 8.57 2.39 11.69
N VAL A 70 8.55 1.97 10.41
CA VAL A 70 7.33 1.53 9.73
C VAL A 70 7.45 0.04 9.43
N MET A 71 6.66 -0.76 10.12
CA MET A 71 6.82 -2.21 10.13
C MET A 71 5.51 -2.94 9.81
N PRO A 72 5.39 -3.52 8.61
CA PRO A 72 4.33 -4.49 8.32
C PRO A 72 4.53 -5.75 9.15
N PHE A 73 3.44 -6.25 9.77
CA PHE A 73 3.48 -7.48 10.57
C PHE A 73 4.49 -7.44 11.73
N PRO A 74 4.38 -6.48 12.67
CA PRO A 74 5.38 -6.22 13.70
C PRO A 74 5.59 -7.39 14.67
N HIS A 75 4.62 -8.33 14.79
CA HIS A 75 4.79 -9.58 15.56
C HIS A 75 6.00 -10.42 15.12
N ARG A 76 6.63 -10.11 13.97
CA ARG A 76 7.83 -10.77 13.46
C ARG A 76 9.12 -10.17 14.00
N ALA A 77 9.04 -9.02 14.69
CA ALA A 77 10.19 -8.46 15.37
C ALA A 77 10.59 -9.33 16.56
N SER A 78 11.89 -9.40 16.82
CA SER A 78 12.48 -10.18 17.91
C SER A 78 13.71 -9.47 18.49
N ASN A 79 14.26 -10.00 19.58
CA ASN A 79 15.47 -9.47 20.25
C ASN A 79 15.36 -7.96 20.52
N LEU A 80 14.23 -7.55 21.11
CA LEU A 80 13.99 -6.18 21.48
C LEU A 80 14.90 -5.79 22.65
N ALA A 81 15.60 -4.67 22.54
CA ALA A 81 16.41 -4.08 23.59
C ALA A 81 16.28 -2.56 23.54
N ALA A 82 16.09 -1.94 24.69
CA ALA A 82 15.94 -0.50 24.82
C ALA A 82 16.75 0.04 25.99
N HIS A 83 17.33 1.22 25.82
CA HIS A 83 17.90 1.97 26.93
C HIS A 83 16.80 2.37 27.92
N PRO A 84 17.04 2.42 29.24
CA PRO A 84 16.01 2.76 30.22
C PRO A 84 15.35 4.13 30.02
N GLU A 85 16.03 5.06 29.36
CA GLU A 85 15.52 6.40 29.05
C GLU A 85 14.79 6.46 27.69
N MET A 86 14.68 5.32 26.97
CA MET A 86 14.00 5.30 25.67
C MET A 86 12.52 5.53 25.85
N THR A 87 12.00 6.46 25.09
CA THR A 87 10.55 6.71 24.98
C THR A 87 10.12 6.63 23.52
N VAL A 88 9.00 6.01 23.29
CA VAL A 88 8.40 5.84 21.97
C VAL A 88 6.91 6.16 22.00
N GLU A 89 6.37 6.56 20.89
CA GLU A 89 4.93 6.46 20.63
C GLU A 89 4.73 5.65 19.34
N TRP A 90 3.76 4.74 19.35
CA TRP A 90 3.41 4.01 18.15
C TRP A 90 1.92 3.87 17.95
N PHE A 91 1.58 3.77 16.70
CA PHE A 91 0.25 3.49 16.22
C PHE A 91 0.28 2.30 15.26
N ALA A 92 -0.72 1.43 15.35
CA ALA A 92 -0.89 0.31 14.44
C ALA A 92 -2.33 0.25 13.92
N ALA A 93 -2.48 -0.08 12.65
CA ALA A 93 -3.78 -0.28 12.01
C ALA A 93 -3.74 -1.50 11.10
N ASP A 94 -4.92 -2.04 10.75
CA ASP A 94 -5.02 -3.18 9.84
C ASP A 94 -4.26 -2.93 8.53
N TYR A 95 -3.38 -3.86 8.18
CA TYR A 95 -2.49 -3.73 7.03
C TYR A 95 -3.26 -3.60 5.70
N LYS A 96 -4.36 -4.33 5.54
CA LYS A 96 -5.18 -4.25 4.31
C LYS A 96 -5.92 -2.92 4.22
N PHE A 97 -6.39 -2.40 5.36
CA PHE A 97 -7.00 -1.08 5.40
C PHE A 97 -6.02 -0.02 4.90
N LEU A 98 -4.81 0.05 5.47
CA LEU A 98 -3.79 1.01 5.05
C LEU A 98 -3.38 0.82 3.58
N GLN A 99 -3.22 -0.42 3.13
CA GLN A 99 -2.91 -0.68 1.71
C GLN A 99 -3.99 -0.21 0.74
N ASN A 100 -5.26 -0.32 1.13
CA ASN A 100 -6.39 0.09 0.28
C ASN A 100 -6.55 1.62 0.20
N LEU A 101 -5.97 2.37 1.15
CA LEU A 101 -5.95 3.83 1.12
C LEU A 101 -4.95 4.35 0.08
N LEU A 102 -3.83 3.64 -0.09
CA LEU A 102 -2.77 4.09 -0.97
C LEU A 102 -3.22 4.00 -2.44
N PRO A 103 -3.00 5.06 -3.23
CA PRO A 103 -3.21 4.98 -4.66
C PRO A 103 -2.31 3.88 -5.25
N SER A 104 -2.83 3.16 -6.25
CA SER A 104 -2.09 2.10 -6.95
C SER A 104 -1.06 2.72 -7.91
N ASN A 105 -0.13 3.51 -7.38
CA ASN A 105 0.98 4.10 -8.12
C ASN A 105 2.32 3.52 -7.66
N ASN A 106 3.36 3.78 -8.43
CA ASN A 106 4.69 3.23 -8.19
C ASN A 106 5.34 3.72 -6.89
N TYR A 107 5.03 4.94 -6.47
CA TYR A 107 5.56 5.52 -5.23
C TYR A 107 5.03 4.79 -4.00
N SER A 108 3.72 4.50 -3.96
CA SER A 108 3.11 3.74 -2.86
C SER A 108 3.64 2.32 -2.78
N ILE A 109 3.85 1.70 -3.94
CA ILE A 109 4.40 0.34 -4.04
C ILE A 109 5.89 0.37 -3.66
N GLY A 110 6.67 1.31 -4.20
CA GLY A 110 8.10 1.47 -3.93
C GLY A 110 8.39 1.77 -2.47
N GLY A 111 7.66 2.70 -1.88
CA GLY A 111 7.75 3.05 -0.47
C GLY A 111 7.47 1.86 0.44
N SER A 112 6.38 1.12 0.19
CA SER A 112 6.05 -0.08 0.97
C SER A 112 7.13 -1.16 0.90
N ILE A 113 7.81 -1.28 -0.22
CA ILE A 113 8.88 -2.26 -0.43
C ILE A 113 10.17 -1.83 0.26
N SER A 114 10.54 -0.56 0.10
CA SER A 114 11.70 0.01 0.75
C SER A 114 11.59 -0.12 2.27
N LEU A 115 10.42 0.20 2.83
CA LEU A 115 10.12 0.05 4.25
C LEU A 115 10.17 -1.39 4.75
N ASN A 116 9.81 -2.36 3.92
CA ASN A 116 9.93 -3.77 4.30
C ASN A 116 11.38 -4.27 4.25
N SER A 117 12.25 -3.62 3.48
CA SER A 117 13.69 -3.90 3.43
C SER A 117 14.47 -3.17 4.53
N ASN A 118 14.10 -1.94 4.82
CA ASN A 118 14.62 -1.13 5.91
C ASN A 118 13.47 -0.39 6.58
N PRO A 119 12.97 -0.88 7.72
CA PRO A 119 11.82 -0.29 8.40
C PRO A 119 12.15 1.03 9.12
N VAL A 120 13.41 1.40 9.25
CA VAL A 120 13.86 2.59 10.01
C VAL A 120 14.07 3.77 9.07
N ILE A 121 13.36 4.86 9.33
CA ILE A 121 13.47 6.14 8.63
C ILE A 121 13.92 7.18 9.65
N PRO A 122 15.19 7.61 9.67
CA PRO A 122 15.58 8.75 10.47
C PRO A 122 14.93 10.03 9.92
N LEU A 123 14.28 10.79 10.77
CA LEU A 123 13.60 12.04 10.42
C LEU A 123 14.40 13.26 10.91
N SER A 124 14.17 14.41 10.28
CA SER A 124 14.52 15.69 10.89
C SER A 124 13.60 15.99 12.07
N GLU A 125 13.99 16.88 12.97
CA GLU A 125 13.12 17.31 14.08
C GLU A 125 11.75 17.82 13.59
N GLU A 126 11.73 18.58 12.50
CA GLU A 126 10.49 19.09 11.90
C GLU A 126 9.58 17.96 11.42
N HIS A 127 10.14 16.96 10.69
CA HIS A 127 9.36 15.83 10.20
C HIS A 127 8.91 14.92 11.35
N ALA A 128 9.74 14.70 12.36
CA ALA A 128 9.37 13.93 13.54
C ALA A 128 8.20 14.59 14.30
N ALA A 129 8.25 15.91 14.51
CA ALA A 129 7.16 16.66 15.12
C ALA A 129 5.85 16.54 14.30
N ARG A 130 5.92 16.61 12.98
CA ARG A 130 4.75 16.46 12.08
C ARG A 130 4.12 15.07 12.20
N ILE A 131 4.93 14.02 12.17
CA ILE A 131 4.45 12.64 12.34
C ILE A 131 3.82 12.42 13.73
N LEU A 132 4.40 13.02 14.76
CA LEU A 132 3.84 12.96 16.11
C LEU A 132 2.48 13.67 16.19
N ASP A 133 2.33 14.82 15.55
CA ASP A 133 1.04 15.51 15.44
C ASP A 133 0.00 14.65 14.72
N ASP A 134 0.38 13.93 13.67
CA ASP A 134 -0.51 13.00 12.97
C ASP A 134 -0.94 11.84 13.87
N PHE A 135 -0.02 11.27 14.67
CA PHE A 135 -0.38 10.24 15.68
C PHE A 135 -1.40 10.78 16.68
N HIS A 136 -1.19 12.01 17.18
CA HIS A 136 -2.11 12.64 18.13
C HIS A 136 -3.48 12.88 17.50
N ARG A 137 -3.55 13.38 16.26
CA ARG A 137 -4.82 13.59 15.54
C ARG A 137 -5.57 12.27 15.34
N LEU A 138 -4.87 11.19 14.96
CA LEU A 138 -5.46 9.86 14.82
C LEU A 138 -6.00 9.35 16.16
N ARG A 139 -5.23 9.50 17.24
CA ARG A 139 -5.59 9.08 18.60
C ARG A 139 -6.82 9.83 19.11
N ASP A 140 -6.87 11.14 18.92
CA ASP A 140 -7.99 11.97 19.36
C ASP A 140 -9.31 11.57 18.69
N ARG A 141 -9.24 11.15 17.42
CA ARG A 141 -10.40 10.77 16.60
C ARG A 141 -10.79 9.29 16.71
N MET A 142 -9.92 8.42 17.23
CA MET A 142 -10.17 6.97 17.23
C MET A 142 -11.41 6.55 18.02
N ASN A 143 -11.85 7.36 18.97
CA ASN A 143 -13.02 7.09 19.82
C ASN A 143 -14.32 7.65 19.24
N GLU A 144 -14.29 8.44 18.17
CA GLU A 144 -15.45 9.07 17.54
C GLU A 144 -16.16 8.13 16.52
N ARG A 145 -16.23 6.84 16.83
CA ARG A 145 -16.74 5.78 15.92
C ARG A 145 -18.19 5.96 15.47
N GLU A 146 -18.97 6.74 16.20
CA GLU A 146 -20.38 7.05 15.90
C GLU A 146 -20.56 8.12 14.81
N LEU A 147 -19.48 8.80 14.41
CA LEU A 147 -19.56 9.80 13.34
C LEU A 147 -19.87 9.15 11.98
N LEU A 148 -20.76 9.77 11.23
CA LEU A 148 -21.22 9.28 9.93
C LEU A 148 -20.07 9.01 8.94
N PHE A 149 -19.03 9.85 8.97
CA PHE A 149 -17.86 9.76 8.10
C PHE A 149 -16.59 9.36 8.84
N TYR A 150 -16.75 8.64 9.96
CA TYR A 150 -15.60 8.22 10.78
C TYR A 150 -14.52 7.50 9.97
N ARG A 151 -14.94 6.57 9.12
CA ARG A 151 -14.03 5.74 8.32
C ARG A 151 -13.26 6.55 7.28
N GLU A 152 -13.94 7.42 6.56
CA GLU A 152 -13.38 8.29 5.55
C GLU A 152 -12.43 9.30 6.18
N MET A 153 -12.78 9.84 7.34
CA MET A 153 -11.95 10.77 8.10
C MET A 153 -10.66 10.09 8.58
N MET A 154 -10.77 8.93 9.23
CA MET A 154 -9.60 8.17 9.68
C MET A 154 -8.73 7.74 8.49
N GLY A 155 -9.36 7.34 7.38
CA GLY A 155 -8.65 7.03 6.14
C GLY A 155 -7.88 8.22 5.59
N SER A 156 -8.47 9.41 5.60
CA SER A 156 -7.80 10.64 5.12
C SER A 156 -6.62 11.04 6.01
N LEU A 157 -6.77 10.93 7.33
CA LEU A 157 -5.67 11.19 8.27
C LEU A 157 -4.51 10.20 8.08
N CYS A 158 -4.80 8.89 7.98
CA CYS A 158 -3.78 7.88 7.67
C CYS A 158 -3.10 8.14 6.32
N LEU A 159 -3.85 8.55 5.31
CA LEU A 159 -3.31 8.81 3.97
C LEU A 159 -2.37 10.03 3.99
N THR A 160 -2.74 11.11 4.70
CA THR A 160 -1.90 12.30 4.86
C THR A 160 -0.57 11.91 5.53
N MET A 161 -0.63 11.22 6.67
CA MET A 161 0.57 10.73 7.36
C MET A 161 1.45 9.85 6.46
N MET A 162 0.85 8.95 5.66
CA MET A 162 1.61 8.10 4.74
C MET A 162 2.31 8.91 3.64
N TYR A 163 1.72 9.99 3.16
CA TYR A 163 2.39 10.88 2.20
C TYR A 163 3.55 11.64 2.85
N ASP A 164 3.42 12.12 4.08
CA ASP A 164 4.52 12.76 4.83
C ASP A 164 5.68 11.77 5.06
N ILE A 165 5.37 10.51 5.35
CA ILE A 165 6.38 9.43 5.44
C ILE A 165 7.08 9.20 4.10
N PHE A 166 6.34 9.12 3.00
CA PHE A 166 6.91 8.90 1.68
C PHE A 166 7.77 10.07 1.22
N GLU A 167 7.37 11.30 1.50
CA GLU A 167 8.18 12.49 1.22
C GLU A 167 9.52 12.43 1.96
N SER A 168 9.49 12.14 3.26
CA SER A 168 10.69 11.99 4.09
C SER A 168 11.59 10.86 3.61
N HIS A 169 11.01 9.78 3.08
CA HIS A 169 11.76 8.63 2.55
C HIS A 169 12.38 8.94 1.17
N SER A 170 11.66 9.65 0.30
CA SER A 170 12.09 9.93 -1.07
C SER A 170 13.31 10.85 -1.13
N GLN A 171 13.44 11.78 -0.20
CA GLN A 171 14.58 12.70 -0.09
C GLN A 171 15.90 11.98 0.23
N ARG A 172 15.86 10.74 0.69
CA ARG A 172 17.04 9.94 1.07
C ARG A 172 17.57 9.05 -0.03
N ASP A 173 16.70 8.52 -0.89
CA ASP A 173 17.12 7.63 -1.99
C ASP A 173 18.11 8.32 -2.95
N THR A 174 18.23 9.65 -2.88
CA THR A 174 19.23 10.43 -3.64
C THR A 174 20.63 10.42 -3.02
N THR A 175 20.82 9.94 -1.78
CA THR A 175 22.11 10.03 -1.05
C THR A 175 22.74 8.69 -0.66
N SER A 176 22.07 7.55 -0.81
CA SER A 176 22.61 6.24 -0.41
C SER A 176 23.19 5.47 -1.59
N GLU A 177 24.50 5.48 -1.72
CA GLU A 177 25.29 4.68 -2.69
C GLU A 177 25.32 3.16 -2.37
N HIS A 178 24.68 2.70 -1.32
CA HIS A 178 24.63 1.29 -0.93
C HIS A 178 23.20 0.74 -0.96
N SER A 179 22.57 0.80 -2.15
CA SER A 179 21.40 -0.03 -2.39
C SER A 179 21.85 -1.48 -2.51
N ASP A 180 21.55 -2.29 -1.49
CA ASP A 180 21.64 -3.75 -1.58
C ASP A 180 21.04 -4.20 -2.93
N ARG A 181 21.75 -5.07 -3.65
CA ARG A 181 21.34 -5.63 -4.97
C ARG A 181 19.87 -6.03 -5.00
N THR A 182 19.34 -6.37 -3.85
CA THR A 182 17.96 -6.80 -3.61
C THR A 182 16.97 -5.63 -3.70
N GLY A 183 17.29 -4.50 -3.08
CA GLY A 183 16.49 -3.26 -3.19
C GLY A 183 16.49 -2.72 -4.62
N TYR A 184 17.64 -2.82 -5.32
CA TYR A 184 17.75 -2.45 -6.74
C TYR A 184 16.79 -3.25 -7.63
N ILE A 185 16.68 -4.58 -7.45
CA ILE A 185 15.77 -5.42 -8.24
C ILE A 185 14.31 -4.99 -8.06
N VAL A 186 13.95 -4.64 -6.85
CA VAL A 186 12.58 -4.20 -6.55
C VAL A 186 12.32 -2.85 -7.19
N LYS A 187 13.21 -1.88 -7.01
CA LYS A 187 13.13 -0.56 -7.63
C LYS A 187 13.02 -0.69 -9.16
N SER A 188 13.90 -1.46 -9.78
CA SER A 188 13.90 -1.66 -11.23
C SER A 188 12.64 -2.37 -11.74
N LEU A 189 12.06 -3.33 -10.97
CA LEU A 189 10.77 -3.91 -11.31
C LEU A 189 9.66 -2.86 -11.33
N LEU A 190 9.65 -1.97 -10.34
CA LEU A 190 8.63 -0.91 -10.26
C LEU A 190 8.79 0.13 -11.36
N GLU A 191 10.02 0.53 -11.64
CA GLU A 191 10.33 1.43 -12.75
C GLU A 191 9.85 0.82 -14.08
N LEU A 192 10.11 -0.46 -14.30
CA LEU A 192 9.64 -1.16 -15.50
C LEU A 192 8.10 -1.25 -15.56
N LEU A 193 7.44 -1.52 -14.44
CA LEU A 193 5.98 -1.50 -14.37
C LEU A 193 5.39 -0.11 -14.63
N SER A 194 6.11 0.96 -14.25
CA SER A 194 5.68 2.35 -14.46
C SER A 194 5.65 2.78 -15.91
N THR A 195 6.42 2.12 -16.77
CA THR A 195 6.41 2.39 -18.22
C THR A 195 5.09 2.00 -18.89
N GLY A 196 4.19 1.29 -18.17
CA GLY A 196 2.95 0.76 -18.71
C GLY A 196 3.11 -0.53 -19.52
N VAL A 197 4.32 -1.10 -19.55
CA VAL A 197 4.61 -2.35 -20.29
C VAL A 197 3.73 -3.52 -19.83
N SER A 198 3.24 -3.48 -18.59
CA SER A 198 2.31 -4.48 -18.04
C SER A 198 0.99 -4.58 -18.82
N SER A 199 0.66 -3.58 -19.64
CA SER A 199 -0.51 -3.63 -20.51
C SER A 199 -0.38 -4.77 -21.54
N THR A 200 0.81 -5.00 -22.05
CA THR A 200 1.10 -6.02 -23.08
C THR A 200 1.86 -7.21 -22.55
N GLU A 201 2.76 -7.00 -21.57
CA GLU A 201 3.63 -8.02 -21.02
C GLU A 201 3.27 -8.35 -19.57
N ARG A 202 2.75 -9.57 -19.34
CA ARG A 202 2.29 -10.01 -18.02
C ARG A 202 3.01 -11.24 -17.49
N SER A 203 4.01 -11.72 -18.23
CA SER A 203 4.82 -12.89 -17.85
C SER A 203 5.93 -12.49 -16.87
N VAL A 204 6.05 -13.22 -15.77
CA VAL A 204 7.18 -13.06 -14.82
C VAL A 204 8.53 -13.24 -15.53
N ASN A 205 8.59 -14.10 -16.56
CA ASN A 205 9.81 -14.33 -17.33
C ASN A 205 10.29 -13.06 -18.02
N TYR A 206 9.39 -12.31 -18.65
CA TYR A 206 9.71 -11.03 -19.29
C TYR A 206 10.39 -10.07 -18.32
N TYR A 207 9.82 -9.89 -17.14
CA TYR A 207 10.40 -8.99 -16.12
C TYR A 207 11.74 -9.51 -15.59
N ALA A 208 11.87 -10.81 -15.41
CA ALA A 208 13.12 -11.42 -14.96
C ALA A 208 14.24 -11.23 -15.99
N GLU A 209 13.96 -11.46 -17.27
CA GLU A 209 14.89 -11.23 -18.38
C GLU A 209 15.29 -9.75 -18.46
N SER A 210 14.32 -8.83 -18.41
CA SER A 210 14.57 -7.39 -18.43
C SER A 210 15.45 -6.91 -17.27
N LEU A 211 15.40 -7.60 -16.14
CA LEU A 211 16.19 -7.29 -14.95
C LEU A 211 17.49 -8.13 -14.83
N ASN A 212 17.80 -8.93 -15.84
CA ASN A 212 18.97 -9.83 -15.88
C ASN A 212 19.06 -10.76 -14.65
N VAL A 213 17.92 -11.34 -14.26
CA VAL A 213 17.81 -12.32 -13.16
C VAL A 213 16.98 -13.53 -13.57
N SER A 214 17.09 -14.64 -12.82
CA SER A 214 16.19 -15.76 -13.07
C SER A 214 14.78 -15.48 -12.53
N PRO A 215 13.71 -16.03 -13.16
CA PRO A 215 12.34 -15.89 -12.68
C PRO A 215 12.15 -16.40 -11.23
N LYS A 216 12.88 -17.46 -10.87
CA LYS A 216 12.87 -18.02 -9.51
C LYS A 216 13.46 -17.01 -8.51
N TYR A 217 14.60 -16.38 -8.85
CA TYR A 217 15.24 -15.40 -8.00
C TYR A 217 14.37 -14.13 -7.85
N LEU A 218 13.82 -13.59 -8.95
CA LEU A 218 12.90 -12.47 -8.92
C LEU A 218 11.69 -12.77 -8.02
N SER A 219 11.04 -13.92 -8.22
CA SER A 219 9.87 -14.32 -7.45
C SER A 219 10.17 -14.49 -5.95
N ALA A 220 11.29 -15.13 -5.62
CA ALA A 220 11.70 -15.31 -4.22
C ALA A 220 12.04 -13.97 -3.56
N THR A 221 12.80 -13.11 -4.25
CA THR A 221 13.20 -11.79 -3.77
C THR A 221 11.99 -10.89 -3.51
N ILE A 222 11.11 -10.74 -4.49
CA ILE A 222 9.90 -9.94 -4.36
C ILE A 222 9.00 -10.48 -3.25
N LYS A 223 8.78 -11.80 -3.18
CA LYS A 223 7.94 -12.42 -2.15
C LYS A 223 8.51 -12.22 -0.75
N ARG A 224 9.83 -12.38 -0.59
CA ARG A 224 10.52 -12.17 0.69
C ARG A 224 10.39 -10.74 1.18
N LEU A 225 10.63 -9.76 0.29
CA LEU A 225 10.68 -8.34 0.66
C LEU A 225 9.30 -7.72 0.83
N THR A 226 8.32 -8.15 0.05
CA THR A 226 7.03 -7.47 -0.05
C THR A 226 5.86 -8.28 0.51
N GLY A 227 6.07 -9.57 0.78
CA GLY A 227 4.99 -10.49 1.09
C GLY A 227 4.09 -10.84 -0.12
N HIS A 228 4.25 -10.17 -1.26
CA HIS A 228 3.44 -10.34 -2.47
C HIS A 228 4.18 -11.04 -3.60
N SER A 229 3.45 -11.65 -4.54
CA SER A 229 4.04 -12.24 -5.73
C SER A 229 4.33 -11.18 -6.79
N VAL A 230 5.31 -11.42 -7.69
CA VAL A 230 5.56 -10.58 -8.87
C VAL A 230 4.29 -10.40 -9.71
N THR A 231 3.53 -11.48 -9.91
CA THR A 231 2.25 -11.44 -10.63
C THR A 231 1.27 -10.45 -10.00
N SER A 232 1.22 -10.37 -8.68
CA SER A 232 0.37 -9.39 -7.98
C SER A 232 0.75 -7.94 -8.30
N PHE A 233 2.03 -7.64 -8.45
CA PHE A 233 2.51 -6.31 -8.87
C PHE A 233 2.14 -6.02 -10.33
N ILE A 234 2.35 -6.99 -11.22
CA ILE A 234 1.97 -6.89 -12.63
C ILE A 234 0.47 -6.63 -12.76
N ASP A 235 -0.36 -7.41 -12.04
CA ASP A 235 -1.82 -7.26 -12.06
C ASP A 235 -2.25 -5.87 -11.54
N ARG A 236 -1.64 -5.39 -10.44
CA ARG A 236 -1.92 -4.04 -9.90
C ARG A 236 -1.60 -2.92 -10.90
N ALA A 237 -0.54 -3.06 -11.69
CA ALA A 237 -0.20 -2.09 -12.72
C ALA A 237 -1.11 -2.23 -13.97
N THR A 238 -1.54 -3.43 -14.29
CA THR A 238 -2.35 -3.74 -15.49
C THR A 238 -3.82 -3.34 -15.33
N VAL A 239 -4.41 -3.60 -14.16
CA VAL A 239 -5.87 -3.42 -13.94
C VAL A 239 -6.35 -1.98 -14.15
N PRO A 240 -5.67 -0.92 -13.70
CA PRO A 240 -6.05 0.45 -14.01
C PRO A 240 -6.07 0.75 -15.51
N ILE A 241 -5.07 0.27 -16.25
CA ILE A 241 -4.98 0.44 -17.71
C ILE A 241 -6.17 -0.27 -18.39
N LEU A 242 -6.46 -1.50 -17.97
CA LEU A 242 -7.60 -2.27 -18.44
C LEU A 242 -8.93 -1.54 -18.21
N LYS A 243 -9.15 -0.97 -17.02
CA LYS A 243 -10.34 -0.21 -16.69
C LYS A 243 -10.52 0.98 -17.62
N ASN A 244 -9.48 1.78 -17.78
CA ASN A 244 -9.49 2.94 -18.68
C ASN A 244 -9.84 2.56 -20.14
N LEU A 245 -9.28 1.43 -20.63
CA LEU A 245 -9.59 0.94 -21.96
C LEU A 245 -11.01 0.42 -22.08
N LEU A 246 -11.56 -0.21 -21.03
CA LEU A 246 -12.96 -0.68 -21.02
C LEU A 246 -13.96 0.49 -20.98
N GLU A 247 -13.60 1.60 -20.40
CA GLU A 247 -14.43 2.83 -20.33
C GLU A 247 -14.41 3.61 -21.66
N ASP A 248 -13.42 3.37 -22.53
CA ASP A 248 -13.39 3.96 -23.87
C ASP A 248 -14.36 3.23 -24.82
N GLU A 249 -15.51 3.85 -25.08
CA GLU A 249 -16.56 3.29 -25.94
C GLU A 249 -16.15 3.15 -27.41
N ARG A 250 -15.10 3.86 -27.85
CA ARG A 250 -14.60 3.80 -29.22
C ARG A 250 -13.90 2.48 -29.55
N LEU A 251 -13.48 1.75 -28.51
CA LEU A 251 -12.78 0.48 -28.65
C LEU A 251 -13.73 -0.70 -28.47
N SER A 252 -13.73 -1.65 -29.41
CA SER A 252 -14.40 -2.94 -29.20
C SER A 252 -13.62 -3.80 -28.18
N LEU A 253 -14.29 -4.76 -27.56
CA LEU A 253 -13.63 -5.69 -26.62
C LEU A 253 -12.52 -6.50 -27.31
N THR A 254 -12.68 -6.81 -28.59
CA THR A 254 -11.65 -7.47 -29.39
C THR A 254 -10.43 -6.56 -29.56
N GLN A 255 -10.61 -5.30 -29.93
CA GLN A 255 -9.52 -4.33 -30.05
C GLN A 255 -8.80 -4.11 -28.72
N ILE A 256 -9.50 -4.11 -27.58
CA ILE A 256 -8.86 -4.02 -26.27
C ILE A 256 -8.03 -5.26 -25.99
N ALA A 257 -8.57 -6.46 -26.25
CA ALA A 257 -7.85 -7.70 -26.05
C ALA A 257 -6.57 -7.77 -26.91
N GLU A 258 -6.66 -7.35 -28.16
CA GLU A 258 -5.51 -7.25 -29.07
C GLU A 258 -4.50 -6.20 -28.61
N ARG A 259 -4.95 -4.98 -28.27
CA ARG A 259 -4.09 -3.89 -27.79
C ARG A 259 -3.34 -4.27 -26.51
N MET A 260 -3.99 -5.06 -25.66
CA MET A 260 -3.39 -5.57 -24.44
C MET A 260 -2.66 -6.90 -24.64
N ASN A 261 -2.46 -7.35 -25.87
CA ASN A 261 -1.74 -8.58 -26.20
C ASN A 261 -2.26 -9.82 -25.44
N PHE A 262 -3.60 -9.99 -25.39
CA PHE A 262 -4.19 -11.23 -24.89
C PHE A 262 -4.24 -12.30 -25.97
N ALA A 263 -3.80 -13.52 -25.65
CA ALA A 263 -3.74 -14.64 -26.61
C ALA A 263 -5.12 -15.03 -27.17
N SER A 264 -6.22 -14.69 -26.48
CA SER A 264 -7.59 -14.90 -26.97
C SER A 264 -8.58 -14.05 -26.19
N LEU A 265 -9.75 -13.80 -26.81
CA LEU A 265 -10.86 -13.10 -26.17
C LEU A 265 -11.37 -13.85 -24.95
N SER A 266 -11.32 -15.18 -24.95
CA SER A 266 -11.71 -16.02 -23.81
C SER A 266 -10.73 -15.84 -22.63
N TYR A 267 -9.43 -15.72 -22.89
CA TYR A 267 -8.46 -15.44 -21.83
C TYR A 267 -8.61 -14.01 -21.28
N PHE A 268 -8.81 -13.04 -22.17
CA PHE A 268 -9.16 -11.67 -21.79
C PHE A 268 -10.38 -11.61 -20.86
N SER A 269 -11.47 -12.28 -21.23
CA SER A 269 -12.71 -12.30 -20.43
C SER A 269 -12.47 -12.93 -19.05
N ARG A 270 -11.71 -14.02 -18.97
CA ARG A 270 -11.34 -14.64 -17.68
C ARG A 270 -10.48 -13.71 -16.82
N TYR A 271 -9.54 -13.00 -17.43
CA TYR A 271 -8.72 -12.01 -16.72
C TYR A 271 -9.59 -10.89 -16.15
N CYS A 272 -10.50 -10.34 -16.94
CA CYS A 272 -11.47 -9.34 -16.47
C CYS A 272 -12.32 -9.88 -15.30
N THR A 273 -12.91 -11.05 -15.43
CA THR A 273 -13.73 -11.63 -14.36
C THR A 273 -12.93 -11.83 -13.08
N LYS A 274 -11.69 -12.31 -13.18
CA LYS A 274 -10.80 -12.50 -12.04
C LYS A 274 -10.51 -11.20 -11.30
N HIS A 275 -10.24 -10.11 -12.03
CA HIS A 275 -9.73 -8.86 -11.43
C HIS A 275 -10.78 -7.77 -11.25
N LEU A 276 -11.89 -7.81 -11.99
CA LEU A 276 -13.00 -6.85 -11.88
C LEU A 276 -14.23 -7.44 -11.22
N GLY A 277 -14.28 -8.76 -10.99
CA GLY A 277 -15.44 -9.46 -10.44
C GLY A 277 -16.58 -9.68 -11.42
N MET A 278 -16.44 -9.23 -12.69
CA MET A 278 -17.49 -9.32 -13.72
C MET A 278 -16.91 -9.41 -15.14
N SER A 279 -17.75 -9.78 -16.12
CA SER A 279 -17.31 -9.82 -17.51
C SER A 279 -16.95 -8.42 -18.04
N PRO A 280 -16.09 -8.32 -19.09
CA PRO A 280 -15.75 -7.02 -19.68
C PRO A 280 -16.98 -6.28 -20.25
N SER A 281 -17.97 -7.00 -20.75
CA SER A 281 -19.23 -6.43 -21.25
C SER A 281 -20.08 -5.85 -20.11
N ASP A 282 -20.16 -6.57 -18.99
CA ASP A 282 -20.91 -6.10 -17.81
C ASP A 282 -20.22 -4.91 -17.15
N TYR A 283 -18.88 -4.93 -17.07
CA TYR A 283 -18.10 -3.80 -16.56
C TYR A 283 -18.40 -2.54 -17.38
N ARG A 284 -18.30 -2.62 -18.72
CA ARG A 284 -18.60 -1.51 -19.60
C ARG A 284 -20.03 -0.99 -19.39
N ARG A 285 -21.02 -1.89 -19.34
CA ARG A 285 -22.43 -1.52 -19.12
C ARG A 285 -22.68 -0.82 -17.78
N SER A 286 -21.96 -1.23 -16.73
CA SER A 286 -22.12 -0.66 -15.39
C SER A 286 -21.50 0.74 -15.25
N HIS A 287 -20.56 1.12 -16.15
CA HIS A 287 -19.87 2.40 -16.15
C HIS A 287 -20.36 3.36 -17.28
N GLN A 288 -21.31 2.91 -18.10
CA GLN A 288 -21.97 3.81 -19.05
C GLN A 288 -22.88 4.81 -18.32
N PRO A 289 -22.85 6.11 -18.68
CA PRO A 289 -23.83 7.06 -18.20
C PRO A 289 -25.22 6.59 -18.67
N LYS A 290 -26.13 6.35 -17.74
CA LYS A 290 -27.54 6.09 -18.08
C LYS A 290 -28.09 7.36 -18.73
N ILE A 291 -28.13 7.37 -20.06
CA ILE A 291 -28.87 8.40 -20.81
C ILE A 291 -30.33 8.20 -20.43
N LYS A 292 -30.89 9.15 -19.68
CA LYS A 292 -32.31 9.26 -19.42
C LYS A 292 -32.97 10.02 -20.57
#